data_c8913d35989ceeb281f4ddde0ef06d34
#
_entry.id   c8913d35989ceeb281f4ddde0ef06d34
#
_cell.length_a   1.000
_cell.length_b   1.000
_cell.length_c   1.000
_cell.angle_alpha   90.00
_cell.angle_beta   90.00
_cell.angle_gamma   90.00
#
_symmetry.space_group_name_H-M   'P 1'
#
loop_
_entity.id
_entity.type
_entity.pdbx_description
1 polymer ?
#
loop_
_entity_poly.entity_id
_entity_poly.type
_entity_poly.pdbx_seq_one_letter_code
_entity_poly.pdbx_strand_id
1 'polypeptide(L)'
;MKVLLFSSLYPSTVRPIHGIFVETRLRELLKTGQVQATVVAPVPWFPSKSPRFGEYAQFAATPRFEHRNGLDVHHPRYLLLPKVGMNMAPYAMALGALPTVRRLQREGFDFDLIDAHYYYPDGVAAGLLAKWLGKPFFVTARGTDLNLIPEYPFPRKLILKTASAASGSIGVCKALIDSLEQLGADPAKLHTLRNGVDLERFMPEPRALARQRLGLQAPGSYLLSVGHLIERKGHHIAIEALA
;
A
#
# COMPACT_ATOMS: atom_id res chain seq x y z
N MET A 1 15.88 -10.59 -11.31
CA MET A 1 14.72 -9.84 -11.83
C MET A 1 14.71 -8.45 -11.21
N LYS A 2 14.49 -7.40 -12.00
CA LYS A 2 14.37 -6.01 -11.52
C LYS A 2 12.89 -5.63 -11.40
N VAL A 3 12.48 -5.12 -10.24
CA VAL A 3 11.09 -4.77 -9.93
C VAL A 3 10.96 -3.29 -9.59
N LEU A 4 10.07 -2.58 -10.27
CA LEU A 4 9.65 -1.26 -9.86
C LEU A 4 8.47 -1.39 -8.89
N LEU A 5 8.68 -1.22 -7.59
CA LEU A 5 7.58 -1.12 -6.65
C LEU A 5 6.90 0.24 -6.78
N PHE A 6 5.59 0.24 -6.99
CA PHE A 6 4.80 1.46 -7.16
C PHE A 6 3.66 1.52 -6.14
N SER A 7 3.76 2.44 -5.18
CA SER A 7 2.69 2.61 -4.19
C SER A 7 2.78 3.95 -3.45
N SER A 8 1.67 4.65 -3.30
CA SER A 8 1.54 5.77 -2.38
C SER A 8 1.53 5.34 -0.90
N LEU A 9 1.20 4.05 -0.65
CA LEU A 9 1.29 3.40 0.66
C LEU A 9 2.71 2.89 0.89
N TYR A 10 3.65 3.79 1.08
CA TYR A 10 5.03 3.47 1.42
C TYR A 10 5.55 4.40 2.52
N PRO A 11 6.36 3.91 3.47
CA PRO A 11 6.91 4.75 4.51
C PRO A 11 7.84 5.84 3.96
N SER A 12 7.94 6.95 4.68
CA SER A 12 8.92 7.99 4.47
C SER A 12 9.49 8.48 5.80
N THR A 13 10.54 9.29 5.79
CA THR A 13 11.08 9.94 7.00
C THR A 13 10.03 10.76 7.74
N VAL A 14 9.06 11.33 7.02
CA VAL A 14 7.96 12.13 7.60
C VAL A 14 6.80 11.27 8.10
N ARG A 15 6.58 10.12 7.44
CA ARG A 15 5.47 9.18 7.75
C ARG A 15 6.02 7.76 7.90
N PRO A 16 6.78 7.45 8.97
CA PRO A 16 7.59 6.24 9.06
C PRO A 16 6.80 4.93 9.17
N ILE A 17 5.53 4.98 9.57
CA ILE A 17 4.65 3.80 9.70
C ILE A 17 3.63 3.68 8.54
N HIS A 18 3.56 4.68 7.63
CA HIS A 18 2.60 4.69 6.54
C HIS A 18 2.92 3.61 5.50
N GLY A 19 2.05 2.60 5.38
CA GLY A 19 2.26 1.50 4.45
C GLY A 19 3.44 0.58 4.79
N ILE A 20 3.84 0.51 6.07
CA ILE A 20 4.97 -0.31 6.56
C ILE A 20 4.89 -1.78 6.09
N PHE A 21 3.69 -2.32 5.90
CA PHE A 21 3.46 -3.67 5.40
C PHE A 21 3.92 -3.85 3.94
N VAL A 22 3.94 -2.80 3.12
CA VAL A 22 4.47 -2.83 1.76
C VAL A 22 6.00 -2.90 1.79
N GLU A 23 6.62 -2.05 2.61
CA GLU A 23 8.07 -2.09 2.84
C GLU A 23 8.52 -3.44 3.39
N THR A 24 7.82 -3.98 4.40
CA THR A 24 8.15 -5.27 5.01
C THR A 24 8.09 -6.39 3.98
N ARG A 25 7.01 -6.47 3.18
CA ARG A 25 6.90 -7.46 2.11
C ARG A 25 8.03 -7.35 1.09
N LEU A 26 8.36 -6.13 0.65
CA LEU A 26 9.46 -5.93 -0.29
C LEU A 26 10.80 -6.39 0.30
N ARG A 27 11.07 -6.03 1.54
CA ARG A 27 12.31 -6.45 2.23
C ARG A 27 12.44 -7.96 2.33
N GLU A 28 11.35 -8.67 2.66
CA GLU A 28 11.36 -10.14 2.68
C GLU A 28 11.59 -10.74 1.28
N LEU A 29 11.00 -10.14 0.25
CA LEU A 29 11.26 -10.55 -1.13
C LEU A 29 12.73 -10.35 -1.54
N LEU A 30 13.34 -9.24 -1.14
CA LEU A 30 14.75 -8.95 -1.43
C LEU A 30 15.72 -9.91 -0.73
N LYS A 31 15.38 -10.43 0.46
CA LYS A 31 16.19 -11.45 1.16
C LYS A 31 16.38 -12.75 0.35
N THR A 32 15.50 -13.01 -0.59
CA THR A 32 15.64 -14.17 -1.49
C THR A 32 16.86 -14.06 -2.42
N GLY A 33 17.44 -12.88 -2.59
CA GLY A 33 18.53 -12.60 -3.52
C GLY A 33 18.16 -12.67 -5.02
N GLN A 34 16.90 -12.99 -5.33
CA GLN A 34 16.43 -13.15 -6.71
C GLN A 34 15.90 -11.86 -7.35
N VAL A 35 15.66 -10.83 -6.52
CA VAL A 35 15.02 -9.57 -6.92
C VAL A 35 15.88 -8.39 -6.53
N GLN A 36 15.99 -7.43 -7.44
CA GLN A 36 16.44 -6.07 -7.18
C GLN A 36 15.25 -5.13 -7.32
N ALA A 37 15.13 -4.14 -6.46
CA ALA A 37 13.99 -3.22 -6.52
C ALA A 37 14.38 -1.77 -6.31
N THR A 38 13.61 -0.89 -6.93
CA THR A 38 13.55 0.55 -6.65
C THR A 38 12.10 0.91 -6.37
N VAL A 39 11.89 1.82 -5.45
CA VAL A 39 10.56 2.24 -5.01
C VAL A 39 10.20 3.59 -5.61
N VAL A 40 9.02 3.66 -6.21
CA VAL A 40 8.38 4.91 -6.62
C VAL A 40 7.11 5.06 -5.80
N ALA A 41 7.14 5.97 -4.83
CA ALA A 41 6.05 6.24 -3.90
C ALA A 41 5.49 7.66 -4.13
N PRO A 42 4.51 7.83 -5.05
CA PRO A 42 3.98 9.14 -5.39
C PRO A 42 3.32 9.83 -4.20
N VAL A 43 3.54 11.14 -4.09
CA VAL A 43 2.99 11.97 -3.01
C VAL A 43 2.23 13.15 -3.60
N PRO A 44 1.03 13.49 -3.10
CA PRO A 44 0.32 14.68 -3.52
C PRO A 44 1.19 15.93 -3.37
N TRP A 45 1.15 16.80 -4.37
CA TRP A 45 1.82 18.08 -4.28
C TRP A 45 1.04 19.04 -3.41
N PHE A 46 1.73 19.72 -2.50
CA PHE A 46 1.17 20.78 -1.71
C PHE A 46 2.21 21.90 -1.48
N PRO A 47 1.82 23.20 -1.51
CA PRO A 47 2.77 24.30 -1.51
C PRO A 47 3.38 24.65 -0.15
N SER A 48 2.79 24.19 0.97
CA SER A 48 3.18 24.64 2.31
C SER A 48 3.49 23.48 3.27
N LYS A 49 4.59 23.62 4.03
CA LYS A 49 4.96 22.71 5.11
C LYS A 49 4.41 23.14 6.48
N SER A 50 3.63 24.23 6.55
CA SER A 50 3.09 24.74 7.81
C SER A 50 2.17 23.71 8.47
N PRO A 51 2.38 23.39 9.77
CA PRO A 51 1.59 22.40 10.52
C PRO A 51 0.08 22.63 10.52
N ARG A 52 -0.34 23.89 10.31
CA ARG A 52 -1.77 24.25 10.21
C ARG A 52 -2.53 23.50 9.10
N PHE A 53 -1.83 22.95 8.12
CA PHE A 53 -2.41 22.18 7.03
C PHE A 53 -2.44 20.67 7.29
N GLY A 54 -2.11 20.20 8.51
CA GLY A 54 -2.21 18.80 8.91
C GLY A 54 -1.48 17.86 7.96
N GLU A 55 -2.18 16.88 7.43
CA GLU A 55 -1.60 15.86 6.53
C GLU A 55 -1.00 16.45 5.25
N TYR A 56 -1.58 17.52 4.72
CA TYR A 56 -1.03 18.18 3.52
C TYR A 56 0.37 18.78 3.76
N ALA A 57 0.64 19.27 4.97
CA ALA A 57 1.98 19.72 5.36
C ALA A 57 2.99 18.57 5.34
N GLN A 58 2.57 17.35 5.72
CA GLN A 58 3.41 16.15 5.65
C GLN A 58 3.72 15.78 4.21
N PHE A 59 2.77 15.87 3.29
CA PHE A 59 3.03 15.69 1.86
C PHE A 59 4.08 16.66 1.34
N ALA A 60 3.96 17.95 1.68
CA ALA A 60 4.93 18.97 1.30
C ALA A 60 6.32 18.74 1.92
N ALA A 61 6.38 18.21 3.15
CA ALA A 61 7.61 17.94 3.89
C ALA A 61 8.32 16.66 3.43
N THR A 62 7.61 15.70 2.83
CA THR A 62 8.21 14.44 2.33
C THR A 62 9.33 14.76 1.32
N PRO A 63 10.55 14.21 1.45
CA PRO A 63 11.62 14.45 0.50
C PRO A 63 11.28 13.90 -0.90
N ARG A 64 11.94 14.38 -1.95
CA ARG A 64 11.74 13.84 -3.30
C ARG A 64 12.44 12.50 -3.51
N PHE A 65 13.46 12.25 -2.73
CA PHE A 65 14.28 11.05 -2.72
C PHE A 65 14.78 10.79 -1.30
N GLU A 66 14.82 9.53 -0.91
CA GLU A 66 15.46 9.08 0.32
C GLU A 66 16.03 7.67 0.14
N HIS A 67 17.10 7.37 0.85
CA HIS A 67 17.61 6.02 1.00
C HIS A 67 17.08 5.43 2.30
N ARG A 68 16.33 4.34 2.23
CA ARG A 68 15.64 3.76 3.38
C ARG A 68 15.80 2.25 3.40
N ASN A 69 16.36 1.73 4.49
CA ASN A 69 16.55 0.28 4.69
C ASN A 69 17.24 -0.43 3.50
N GLY A 70 18.25 0.22 2.89
CA GLY A 70 18.96 -0.30 1.73
C GLY A 70 18.25 -0.13 0.40
N LEU A 71 17.15 0.62 0.35
CA LEU A 71 16.34 0.86 -0.85
C LEU A 71 16.32 2.34 -1.22
N ASP A 72 16.39 2.58 -2.52
CA ASP A 72 16.15 3.90 -3.11
C ASP A 72 14.64 4.13 -3.26
N VAL A 73 14.15 5.19 -2.61
CA VAL A 73 12.74 5.56 -2.61
C VAL A 73 12.57 6.94 -3.24
N HIS A 74 11.87 6.98 -4.35
CA HIS A 74 11.54 8.20 -5.07
C HIS A 74 10.11 8.62 -4.79
N HIS A 75 9.91 9.89 -4.43
CA HIS A 75 8.58 10.47 -4.16
C HIS A 75 8.21 11.52 -5.22
N PRO A 76 7.84 11.12 -6.45
CA PRO A 76 7.35 12.05 -7.44
C PRO A 76 6.08 12.76 -6.96
N ARG A 77 5.91 14.01 -7.35
CA ARG A 77 4.75 14.82 -7.00
C ARG A 77 3.67 14.72 -8.07
N TYR A 78 2.42 14.65 -7.63
CA TYR A 78 1.27 14.74 -8.52
C TYR A 78 0.23 15.72 -7.98
N LEU A 79 -0.55 16.30 -8.86
CA LEU A 79 -1.61 17.23 -8.49
C LEU A 79 -2.83 16.45 -8.01
N LEU A 80 -3.33 16.81 -6.83
CA LEU A 80 -4.57 16.28 -6.28
C LEU A 80 -5.51 17.44 -5.97
N LEU A 81 -6.61 17.54 -6.71
CA LEU A 81 -7.62 18.57 -6.50
C LEU A 81 -8.58 18.13 -5.39
N PRO A 82 -8.77 18.90 -4.33
CA PRO A 82 -9.77 18.62 -3.31
C PRO A 82 -11.16 18.42 -3.91
N LYS A 83 -11.98 17.54 -3.32
CA LYS A 83 -13.38 17.24 -3.67
C LYS A 83 -13.63 16.56 -5.03
N VAL A 84 -12.87 16.86 -6.09
CA VAL A 84 -13.01 16.24 -7.43
C VAL A 84 -11.84 15.31 -7.78
N GLY A 85 -10.83 15.25 -6.93
CA GLY A 85 -9.57 14.57 -7.21
C GLY A 85 -9.67 13.05 -7.32
N MET A 86 -10.66 12.41 -6.71
CA MET A 86 -10.75 10.95 -6.73
C MET A 86 -10.71 10.39 -8.15
N ASN A 87 -11.53 10.89 -9.05
CA ASN A 87 -11.60 10.38 -10.43
C ASN A 87 -10.35 10.69 -11.28
N MET A 88 -9.66 11.80 -10.97
CA MET A 88 -8.47 12.22 -11.72
C MET A 88 -7.15 11.74 -11.09
N ALA A 89 -7.19 11.30 -9.83
CA ALA A 89 -6.00 10.91 -9.08
C ALA A 89 -5.10 9.89 -9.80
N PRO A 90 -5.61 8.79 -10.40
CA PRO A 90 -4.75 7.83 -11.09
C PRO A 90 -3.99 8.44 -12.27
N TYR A 91 -4.64 9.31 -13.04
CA TYR A 91 -4.04 9.97 -14.21
C TYR A 91 -2.97 10.97 -13.77
N ALA A 92 -3.29 11.81 -12.79
CA ALA A 92 -2.34 12.77 -12.23
C ALA A 92 -1.12 12.07 -11.61
N MET A 93 -1.35 10.96 -10.90
CA MET A 93 -0.31 10.14 -10.30
C MET A 93 0.59 9.51 -11.35
N ALA A 94 0.04 8.91 -12.39
CA ALA A 94 0.80 8.32 -13.48
C ALA A 94 1.63 9.39 -14.23
N LEU A 95 1.03 10.53 -14.57
CA LEU A 95 1.73 11.64 -15.23
C LEU A 95 2.83 12.23 -14.35
N GLY A 96 2.59 12.40 -13.05
CA GLY A 96 3.57 12.92 -12.09
C GLY A 96 4.73 11.96 -11.86
N ALA A 97 4.49 10.66 -11.93
CA ALA A 97 5.51 9.62 -11.73
C ALA A 97 6.33 9.32 -13.00
N LEU A 98 5.75 9.47 -14.20
CA LEU A 98 6.37 9.10 -15.47
C LEU A 98 7.78 9.68 -15.69
N PRO A 99 8.06 10.97 -15.42
CA PRO A 99 9.41 11.52 -15.56
C PRO A 99 10.44 10.80 -14.69
N THR A 100 10.06 10.47 -13.45
CA THR A 100 10.92 9.74 -12.51
C THR A 100 11.20 8.34 -13.03
N VAL A 101 10.17 7.61 -13.45
CA VAL A 101 10.32 6.24 -13.97
C VAL A 101 11.19 6.20 -15.23
N ARG A 102 10.97 7.12 -16.17
CA ARG A 102 11.81 7.24 -17.38
C ARG A 102 13.26 7.62 -17.06
N ARG A 103 13.48 8.43 -16.05
CA ARG A 103 14.83 8.76 -15.58
C ARG A 103 15.52 7.52 -15.05
N LEU A 104 14.87 6.73 -14.18
CA LEU A 104 15.41 5.46 -13.66
C LEU A 104 15.82 4.49 -14.78
N GLN A 105 14.99 4.34 -15.81
CA GLN A 105 15.33 3.52 -16.98
C GLN A 105 16.58 4.03 -17.71
N ARG A 106 16.71 5.35 -17.93
CA ARG A 106 17.90 5.96 -18.56
C ARG A 106 19.14 5.84 -17.70
N GLU A 107 19.01 5.82 -16.38
CA GLU A 107 20.10 5.63 -15.42
C GLU A 107 20.49 4.14 -15.23
N GLY A 108 19.90 3.21 -16.03
CA GLY A 108 20.27 1.80 -16.06
C GLY A 108 19.37 0.88 -15.21
N PHE A 109 18.37 1.42 -14.53
CA PHE A 109 17.35 0.59 -13.87
C PHE A 109 16.20 0.29 -14.83
N ASP A 110 16.47 -0.50 -15.87
CA ASP A 110 15.44 -1.03 -16.75
C ASP A 110 14.77 -2.24 -16.07
N PHE A 111 13.63 -1.99 -15.44
CA PHE A 111 12.89 -2.99 -14.66
C PHE A 111 12.08 -3.93 -15.56
N ASP A 112 11.90 -5.16 -15.07
CA ASP A 112 11.18 -6.21 -15.78
C ASP A 112 9.67 -6.08 -15.63
N LEU A 113 9.20 -5.60 -14.44
CA LEU A 113 7.79 -5.45 -14.14
C LEU A 113 7.53 -4.32 -13.11
N ILE A 114 6.26 -3.90 -13.03
CA ILE A 114 5.76 -3.01 -11.99
C ILE A 114 4.97 -3.84 -10.97
N ASP A 115 5.37 -3.79 -9.69
CA ASP A 115 4.60 -4.34 -8.55
C ASP A 115 3.84 -3.21 -7.85
N ALA A 116 2.55 -3.08 -8.15
CA ALA A 116 1.71 -2.03 -7.59
C ALA A 116 0.99 -2.50 -6.32
N HIS A 117 0.91 -1.64 -5.33
CA HIS A 117 0.18 -1.90 -4.09
C HIS A 117 -0.90 -0.86 -3.89
N TYR A 118 -2.11 -1.31 -3.57
CA TYR A 118 -3.36 -0.56 -3.52
C TYR A 118 -3.99 -0.36 -4.89
N TYR A 119 -5.18 -0.93 -5.08
CA TYR A 119 -5.79 -1.02 -6.40
C TYR A 119 -6.15 0.36 -7.00
N TYR A 120 -6.63 1.25 -6.14
CA TYR A 120 -7.05 2.59 -6.56
C TYR A 120 -6.59 3.65 -5.54
N PRO A 121 -5.88 4.70 -5.96
CA PRO A 121 -5.55 5.07 -7.35
C PRO A 121 -4.29 4.41 -7.93
N ASP A 122 -3.46 3.77 -7.11
CA ASP A 122 -2.09 3.33 -7.42
C ASP A 122 -2.04 2.28 -8.53
N GLY A 123 -2.82 1.21 -8.42
CA GLY A 123 -2.86 0.14 -9.43
C GLY A 123 -3.34 0.64 -10.79
N VAL A 124 -4.32 1.55 -10.80
CA VAL A 124 -4.77 2.19 -12.06
C VAL A 124 -3.66 3.04 -12.67
N ALA A 125 -2.95 3.81 -11.85
CA ALA A 125 -1.81 4.62 -12.30
C ALA A 125 -0.66 3.73 -12.81
N ALA A 126 -0.36 2.63 -12.11
CA ALA A 126 0.62 1.65 -12.54
C ALA A 126 0.25 1.00 -13.88
N GLY A 127 -1.02 0.67 -14.09
CA GLY A 127 -1.51 0.16 -15.37
C GLY A 127 -1.33 1.14 -16.53
N LEU A 128 -1.50 2.45 -16.28
CA LEU A 128 -1.20 3.49 -17.27
C LEU A 128 0.30 3.55 -17.59
N LEU A 129 1.15 3.55 -16.55
CA LEU A 129 2.61 3.52 -16.72
C LEU A 129 3.06 2.27 -17.46
N ALA A 130 2.55 1.10 -17.08
CA ALA A 130 2.85 -0.19 -17.71
C ALA A 130 2.54 -0.15 -19.21
N LYS A 131 1.36 0.38 -19.58
CA LYS A 131 0.96 0.56 -20.98
C LYS A 131 1.90 1.50 -21.74
N TRP A 132 2.27 2.65 -21.15
CA TRP A 132 3.14 3.64 -21.82
C TRP A 132 4.59 3.18 -21.97
N LEU A 133 5.03 2.28 -21.09
CA LEU A 133 6.41 1.80 -21.04
C LEU A 133 6.59 0.39 -21.62
N GLY A 134 5.49 -0.27 -22.04
CA GLY A 134 5.54 -1.63 -22.58
C GLY A 134 5.97 -2.68 -21.55
N LYS A 135 5.63 -2.50 -20.26
CA LYS A 135 6.05 -3.39 -19.16
C LYS A 135 4.84 -4.14 -18.58
N PRO A 136 5.00 -5.41 -18.15
CA PRO A 136 3.99 -6.10 -17.38
C PRO A 136 3.83 -5.49 -15.99
N PHE A 137 2.66 -5.71 -15.38
CA PHE A 137 2.43 -5.26 -14.01
C PHE A 137 1.50 -6.20 -13.24
N PHE A 138 1.67 -6.20 -11.92
CA PHE A 138 0.82 -6.85 -10.95
C PHE A 138 0.23 -5.80 -10.02
N VAL A 139 -0.95 -6.10 -9.46
CA VAL A 139 -1.59 -5.22 -8.47
C VAL A 139 -1.96 -6.02 -7.24
N THR A 140 -1.54 -5.54 -6.06
CA THR A 140 -1.92 -6.10 -4.77
C THR A 140 -3.00 -5.25 -4.10
N ALA A 141 -4.20 -5.83 -3.93
CA ALA A 141 -5.29 -5.24 -3.14
C ALA A 141 -4.99 -5.31 -1.64
N ARG A 142 -5.38 -4.27 -0.90
CA ARG A 142 -5.04 -4.11 0.52
C ARG A 142 -6.23 -3.98 1.47
N GLY A 143 -7.44 -3.75 0.96
CA GLY A 143 -8.67 -3.67 1.74
C GLY A 143 -9.65 -2.62 1.22
N THR A 144 -9.56 -1.39 1.67
CA THR A 144 -10.48 -0.29 1.32
C THR A 144 -10.58 -0.06 -0.19
N ASP A 145 -9.51 -0.32 -0.92
CA ASP A 145 -9.42 -0.22 -2.38
C ASP A 145 -10.38 -1.16 -3.12
N LEU A 146 -10.78 -2.27 -2.51
CA LEU A 146 -11.80 -3.17 -3.08
C LEU A 146 -13.08 -3.26 -2.23
N ASN A 147 -13.06 -2.84 -0.95
CA ASN A 147 -14.23 -2.90 -0.08
C ASN A 147 -15.13 -1.65 -0.17
N LEU A 148 -14.57 -0.48 -0.48
CA LEU A 148 -15.30 0.79 -0.52
C LEU A 148 -15.21 1.48 -1.87
N ILE A 149 -14.04 1.53 -2.48
CA ILE A 149 -13.82 2.30 -3.71
C ILE A 149 -14.70 1.82 -4.87
N PRO A 150 -14.99 0.50 -5.05
CA PRO A 150 -15.88 0.04 -6.12
C PRO A 150 -17.36 0.44 -5.98
N GLU A 151 -17.78 1.01 -4.85
CA GLU A 151 -19.12 1.60 -4.72
C GLU A 151 -19.30 2.78 -5.68
N TYR A 152 -18.22 3.46 -6.03
CA TYR A 152 -18.22 4.55 -7.00
C TYR A 152 -18.09 4.01 -8.43
N PRO A 153 -19.06 4.30 -9.34
CA PRO A 153 -19.11 3.69 -10.67
C PRO A 153 -17.86 3.92 -11.53
N PHE A 154 -17.30 5.12 -11.51
CA PHE A 154 -16.13 5.43 -12.33
C PHE A 154 -14.85 4.76 -11.83
N PRO A 155 -14.46 4.84 -10.55
CA PRO A 155 -13.38 4.04 -9.99
C PRO A 155 -13.54 2.53 -10.22
N ARG A 156 -14.76 1.97 -10.03
CA ARG A 156 -15.05 0.56 -10.32
C ARG A 156 -14.66 0.17 -11.73
N LYS A 157 -15.09 0.97 -12.72
CA LYS A 157 -14.76 0.73 -14.13
C LYS A 157 -13.25 0.73 -14.37
N LEU A 158 -12.52 1.65 -13.72
CA LEU A 158 -11.06 1.70 -13.84
C LEU A 158 -10.38 0.50 -13.16
N ILE A 159 -10.87 0.08 -12.00
CA ILE A 159 -10.38 -1.12 -11.29
C ILE A 159 -10.52 -2.35 -12.19
N LEU A 160 -11.70 -2.59 -12.76
CA LEU A 160 -11.95 -3.74 -13.64
C LEU A 160 -11.08 -3.70 -14.92
N LYS A 161 -10.94 -2.53 -15.52
CA LYS A 161 -10.04 -2.36 -16.67
C LYS A 161 -8.59 -2.66 -16.30
N THR A 162 -8.17 -2.25 -15.11
CA THR A 162 -6.84 -2.52 -14.59
C THR A 162 -6.65 -4.01 -14.32
N ALA A 163 -7.62 -4.68 -13.70
CA ALA A 163 -7.59 -6.13 -13.44
C ALA A 163 -7.47 -6.94 -14.74
N SER A 164 -8.23 -6.55 -15.77
CA SER A 164 -8.14 -7.18 -17.10
C SER A 164 -6.76 -7.01 -17.74
N ALA A 165 -6.14 -5.83 -17.61
CA ALA A 165 -4.84 -5.52 -18.21
C ALA A 165 -3.64 -6.05 -17.42
N ALA A 166 -3.78 -6.24 -16.11
CA ALA A 166 -2.73 -6.75 -15.25
C ALA A 166 -2.33 -8.19 -15.62
N SER A 167 -1.06 -8.53 -15.42
CA SER A 167 -0.57 -9.91 -15.52
C SER A 167 -1.15 -10.79 -14.40
N GLY A 168 -1.46 -10.20 -13.25
CA GLY A 168 -2.17 -10.83 -12.14
C GLY A 168 -2.59 -9.83 -11.09
N SER A 169 -3.63 -10.21 -10.34
CA SER A 169 -4.16 -9.46 -9.19
C SER A 169 -3.99 -10.27 -7.93
N ILE A 170 -3.44 -9.65 -6.90
CA ILE A 170 -3.15 -10.30 -5.63
C ILE A 170 -4.04 -9.69 -4.55
N GLY A 171 -4.74 -10.52 -3.78
CA GLY A 171 -5.45 -10.10 -2.57
C GLY A 171 -4.73 -10.59 -1.33
N VAL A 172 -4.59 -9.73 -0.31
CA VAL A 172 -4.01 -10.13 0.98
C VAL A 172 -4.92 -11.04 1.81
N CYS A 173 -6.14 -11.26 1.37
CA CYS A 173 -7.07 -12.26 1.89
C CYS A 173 -8.02 -12.71 0.78
N LYS A 174 -8.67 -13.88 0.98
CA LYS A 174 -9.60 -14.45 0.01
C LYS A 174 -10.78 -13.51 -0.24
N ALA A 175 -11.34 -12.87 0.77
CA ALA A 175 -12.49 -11.98 0.62
C ALA A 175 -12.26 -10.84 -0.38
N LEU A 176 -11.03 -10.29 -0.48
CA LEU A 176 -10.71 -9.26 -1.47
C LEU A 176 -10.69 -9.83 -2.90
N ILE A 177 -10.22 -11.05 -3.06
CA ILE A 177 -10.23 -11.73 -4.36
C ILE A 177 -11.65 -12.08 -4.75
N ASP A 178 -12.46 -12.62 -3.83
CA ASP A 178 -13.88 -12.91 -4.07
C ASP A 178 -14.65 -11.63 -4.46
N SER A 179 -14.37 -10.50 -3.81
CA SER A 179 -14.96 -9.21 -4.18
C SER A 179 -14.58 -8.80 -5.61
N LEU A 180 -13.31 -8.96 -6.01
CA LEU A 180 -12.86 -8.59 -7.35
C LEU A 180 -13.44 -9.52 -8.42
N GLU A 181 -13.57 -10.81 -8.13
CA GLU A 181 -14.24 -11.80 -8.98
C GLU A 181 -15.73 -11.47 -9.16
N GLN A 182 -16.44 -11.15 -8.06
CA GLN A 182 -17.86 -10.74 -8.09
C GLN A 182 -18.08 -9.45 -8.91
N LEU A 183 -17.08 -8.58 -8.95
CA LEU A 183 -17.12 -7.40 -9.80
C LEU A 183 -16.92 -7.72 -11.29
N GLY A 184 -16.51 -8.95 -11.64
CA GLY A 184 -16.34 -9.42 -13.01
C GLY A 184 -14.89 -9.52 -13.49
N ALA A 185 -13.91 -9.58 -12.60
CA ALA A 185 -12.53 -9.85 -12.97
C ALA A 185 -12.32 -11.34 -13.31
N ASP A 186 -11.39 -11.62 -14.23
CA ASP A 186 -11.04 -12.97 -14.67
C ASP A 186 -10.41 -13.78 -13.54
N PRO A 187 -11.04 -14.88 -13.07
CA PRO A 187 -10.53 -15.70 -11.98
C PRO A 187 -9.15 -16.30 -12.23
N ALA A 188 -8.78 -16.56 -13.50
CA ALA A 188 -7.47 -17.11 -13.86
C ALA A 188 -6.30 -16.18 -13.50
N LYS A 189 -6.58 -14.90 -13.31
CA LYS A 189 -5.60 -13.87 -12.93
C LYS A 189 -5.63 -13.51 -11.44
N LEU A 190 -6.48 -14.14 -10.63
CA LEU A 190 -6.71 -13.78 -9.24
C LEU A 190 -5.96 -14.71 -8.29
N HIS A 191 -5.16 -14.13 -7.40
CA HIS A 191 -4.31 -14.89 -6.48
C HIS A 191 -4.47 -14.37 -5.04
N THR A 192 -4.60 -15.27 -4.08
CA THR A 192 -4.57 -14.91 -2.64
C THR A 192 -3.17 -15.15 -2.09
N LEU A 193 -2.48 -14.07 -1.72
CA LEU A 193 -1.19 -14.11 -1.01
C LEU A 193 -1.28 -13.30 0.27
N ARG A 194 -1.41 -13.99 1.39
CA ARG A 194 -1.53 -13.36 2.73
C ARG A 194 -0.23 -12.64 3.11
N ASN A 195 -0.35 -11.61 3.94
CA ASN A 195 0.83 -11.00 4.57
C ASN A 195 1.49 -12.02 5.48
N GLY A 196 2.82 -12.05 5.46
CA GLY A 196 3.62 -12.85 6.40
C GLY A 196 3.65 -12.24 7.79
N VAL A 197 4.13 -13.03 8.75
CA VAL A 197 4.43 -12.64 10.13
C VAL A 197 5.88 -12.96 10.41
N ASP A 198 6.57 -12.04 11.07
CA ASP A 198 7.92 -12.25 11.59
C ASP A 198 7.84 -13.18 12.81
N LEU A 199 8.20 -14.44 12.62
CA LEU A 199 8.10 -15.49 13.65
C LEU A 199 9.22 -15.39 14.70
N GLU A 200 10.28 -14.63 14.47
CA GLU A 200 11.31 -14.35 15.47
C GLU A 200 10.83 -13.27 16.45
N ARG A 201 10.11 -12.28 15.91
CA ARG A 201 9.55 -11.17 16.72
C ARG A 201 8.24 -11.53 17.40
N PHE A 202 7.38 -12.30 16.74
CA PHE A 202 6.05 -12.67 17.23
C PHE A 202 6.03 -14.16 17.58
N MET A 203 6.68 -14.51 18.69
CA MET A 203 6.70 -15.87 19.23
C MET A 203 5.68 -16.04 20.35
N PRO A 204 5.02 -17.20 20.46
CA PRO A 204 4.27 -17.54 21.66
C PRO A 204 5.18 -17.51 22.92
N GLU A 205 4.70 -16.86 23.96
CA GLU A 205 5.39 -16.76 25.25
C GLU A 205 4.50 -17.33 26.35
N PRO A 206 5.04 -17.95 27.42
CA PRO A 206 4.26 -18.39 28.55
C PRO A 206 3.44 -17.25 29.15
N ARG A 207 2.13 -17.47 29.32
CA ARG A 207 1.16 -16.46 29.78
C ARG A 207 1.59 -15.77 31.07
N ALA A 208 2.17 -16.53 32.03
CA ALA A 208 2.63 -15.99 33.32
C ALA A 208 3.76 -14.98 33.12
N LEU A 209 4.72 -15.28 32.24
CA LEU A 209 5.85 -14.42 31.93
C LEU A 209 5.40 -13.14 31.21
N ALA A 210 4.51 -13.27 30.21
CA ALA A 210 3.94 -12.12 29.51
C ALA A 210 3.20 -11.18 30.45
N ARG A 211 2.39 -11.72 31.39
CA ARG A 211 1.70 -10.93 32.41
C ARG A 211 2.67 -10.21 33.36
N GLN A 212 3.69 -10.92 33.83
CA GLN A 212 4.72 -10.32 34.68
C GLN A 212 5.42 -9.16 33.99
N ARG A 213 5.83 -9.31 32.73
CA ARG A 213 6.48 -8.25 31.92
C ARG A 213 5.60 -7.04 31.69
N LEU A 214 4.29 -7.24 31.56
CA LEU A 214 3.30 -6.18 31.38
C LEU A 214 2.79 -5.57 32.69
N GLY A 215 3.25 -6.06 33.86
CA GLY A 215 2.77 -5.59 35.14
C GLY A 215 1.30 -5.94 35.42
N LEU A 216 0.74 -6.93 34.73
CA LEU A 216 -0.63 -7.37 34.89
C LEU A 216 -0.74 -8.30 36.09
N GLN A 217 -1.47 -7.87 37.12
CA GLN A 217 -1.68 -8.70 38.33
C GLN A 217 -2.67 -9.82 38.03
N ALA A 218 -2.30 -11.05 38.39
CA ALA A 218 -3.21 -12.20 38.37
C ALA A 218 -3.99 -12.28 39.69
N PRO A 219 -5.15 -12.94 39.79
CA PRO A 219 -5.85 -13.69 38.73
C PRO A 219 -6.90 -12.84 38.00
N GLY A 220 -7.05 -13.05 36.70
CA GLY A 220 -8.07 -12.34 35.92
C GLY A 220 -8.09 -12.78 34.48
N SER A 221 -9.24 -12.60 33.82
CA SER A 221 -9.33 -12.67 32.36
C SER A 221 -9.05 -11.29 31.79
N TYR A 222 -8.21 -11.25 30.76
CA TYR A 222 -7.90 -10.02 30.04
C TYR A 222 -8.38 -10.16 28.60
N LEU A 223 -9.09 -9.13 28.11
CA LEU A 223 -9.42 -8.96 26.72
C LEU A 223 -8.49 -7.90 26.15
N LEU A 224 -7.85 -8.23 25.03
CA LEU A 224 -6.93 -7.33 24.34
C LEU A 224 -7.56 -6.93 23.00
N SER A 225 -7.75 -5.61 22.79
CA SER A 225 -8.16 -5.05 21.50
C SER A 225 -7.05 -4.14 20.98
N VAL A 226 -6.50 -4.48 19.79
CA VAL A 226 -5.38 -3.76 19.18
C VAL A 226 -5.82 -3.20 17.83
N GLY A 227 -5.62 -1.90 17.62
CA GLY A 227 -5.95 -1.23 16.35
C GLY A 227 -5.94 0.29 16.47
N HIS A 228 -6.19 0.97 15.35
CA HIS A 228 -6.44 2.42 15.39
C HIS A 228 -7.75 2.72 16.14
N LEU A 229 -7.77 3.82 16.90
CA LEU A 229 -8.98 4.28 17.61
C LEU A 229 -9.97 4.92 16.61
N ILE A 230 -10.58 4.09 15.79
CA ILE A 230 -11.59 4.46 14.81
C ILE A 230 -12.80 3.55 14.95
N GLU A 231 -14.00 4.04 14.67
CA GLU A 231 -15.26 3.33 14.81
C GLU A 231 -15.25 1.94 14.18
N ARG A 232 -14.76 1.80 12.97
CA ARG A 232 -14.66 0.53 12.22
C ARG A 232 -13.90 -0.58 12.97
N LYS A 233 -13.06 -0.25 13.96
CA LYS A 233 -12.31 -1.23 14.77
C LYS A 233 -13.10 -1.76 15.96
N GLY A 234 -14.26 -1.18 16.26
CA GLY A 234 -15.22 -1.72 17.22
C GLY A 234 -14.75 -1.73 18.68
N HIS A 235 -13.75 -0.91 19.06
CA HIS A 235 -13.28 -0.85 20.45
C HIS A 235 -14.38 -0.49 21.45
N HIS A 236 -15.29 0.43 21.06
CA HIS A 236 -16.46 0.81 21.85
C HIS A 236 -17.40 -0.38 22.07
N ILE A 237 -17.67 -1.17 21.02
CA ILE A 237 -18.50 -2.38 21.11
C ILE A 237 -17.90 -3.40 22.10
N ALA A 238 -16.56 -3.57 22.04
CA ALA A 238 -15.85 -4.46 22.97
C ALA A 238 -15.95 -3.98 24.43
N ILE A 239 -15.94 -2.66 24.67
CA ILE A 239 -16.12 -2.07 26.01
C ILE A 239 -17.57 -2.27 26.48
N GLU A 240 -18.56 -1.95 25.65
CA GLU A 240 -19.98 -2.12 25.94
C GLU A 240 -20.36 -3.59 26.25
N ALA A 241 -19.72 -4.55 25.56
CA ALA A 241 -19.95 -5.97 25.79
C ALA A 241 -19.36 -6.49 27.11
N LEU A 242 -18.54 -5.69 27.81
CA LEU A 242 -17.93 -6.00 29.11
C LEU A 242 -18.67 -5.36 30.29
N ALA A 243 -19.57 -4.43 30.03
CA ALA A 243 -20.39 -3.78 31.04
C ALA A 243 -21.61 -4.61 31.41
#